data_f80519f42aa7867681d30fffd4294bd7
#
_entry.id   f80519f42aa7867681d30fffd4294bd7
#
_cell.length_a   1.000
_cell.length_b   1.000
_cell.length_c   1.000
_cell.angle_alpha   90.00
_cell.angle_beta   90.00
_cell.angle_gamma   90.00
#
_symmetry.space_group_name_H-M   'P 1'
#
loop_
_entity.id
_entity.type
_entity.pdbx_description
1 polymer ?
#
loop_
_entity_poly.entity_id
_entity_poly.type
_entity_poly.pdbx_seq_one_letter_code
_entity_poly.pdbx_strand_id
1 'polypeptide(L)'
;MTTKTKIVLDADVIIHFVKARQFSLLLDIFPEYQYLILDVVYDEVTVNRMTKTQIDNTLKFFASRIVNVKFDPRGESRFEYARLRNTLLLGKGESACMVYCRDNKDVLGSSNLKDIKEYCANHQITYLTTIDFLYYAFIRKKMTKEDVAAFIAEVISKGSKLPSVDIEKYIPTSSI
;
A
#
# COMPACT_ATOMS: atom_id res chain seq x y z
N MET A 1 10.34 -5.03 -23.93
CA MET A 1 9.74 -5.84 -22.83
C MET A 1 8.79 -4.94 -22.07
N THR A 2 7.49 -5.21 -22.08
CA THR A 2 6.53 -4.49 -21.23
C THR A 2 6.82 -4.87 -19.78
N THR A 3 7.29 -3.92 -18.99
CA THR A 3 7.46 -4.12 -17.55
C THR A 3 6.09 -4.43 -16.94
N LYS A 4 5.99 -5.56 -16.26
CA LYS A 4 4.75 -5.94 -15.57
C LYS A 4 4.43 -4.91 -14.50
N THR A 5 3.22 -4.37 -14.50
CA THR A 5 2.71 -3.43 -13.49
C THR A 5 2.85 -4.04 -12.09
N LYS A 6 3.24 -3.24 -11.12
CA LYS A 6 3.48 -3.65 -9.73
C LYS A 6 2.54 -2.89 -8.79
N ILE A 7 2.48 -3.34 -7.55
CA ILE A 7 1.76 -2.65 -6.47
C ILE A 7 2.79 -2.11 -5.48
N VAL A 8 2.85 -0.79 -5.35
CA VAL A 8 3.74 -0.07 -4.42
C VAL A 8 2.97 0.20 -3.13
N LEU A 9 3.46 -0.33 -2.03
CA LEU A 9 2.80 -0.23 -0.73
C LEU A 9 3.28 1.00 0.05
N ASP A 10 2.34 1.83 0.48
CA ASP A 10 2.58 2.91 1.42
C ASP A 10 2.48 2.40 2.87
N ALA A 11 3.00 3.18 3.80
CA ALA A 11 3.13 2.83 5.21
C ALA A 11 1.81 2.46 5.87
N ASP A 12 0.73 3.16 5.57
CA ASP A 12 -0.58 2.94 6.19
C ASP A 12 -1.17 1.56 5.86
N VAL A 13 -1.11 1.12 4.59
CA VAL A 13 -1.55 -0.22 4.18
C VAL A 13 -0.70 -1.29 4.85
N ILE A 14 0.62 -1.14 4.85
CA ILE A 14 1.54 -2.07 5.53
C ILE A 14 1.17 -2.19 7.01
N ILE A 15 1.02 -1.05 7.71
CA ILE A 15 0.71 -1.00 9.14
C ILE A 15 -0.63 -1.67 9.44
N HIS A 16 -1.66 -1.48 8.61
CA HIS A 16 -2.96 -2.11 8.80
C HIS A 16 -2.85 -3.64 8.72
N PHE A 17 -2.19 -4.18 7.70
CA PHE A 17 -2.02 -5.62 7.53
C PHE A 17 -1.10 -6.23 8.60
N VAL A 18 -0.07 -5.51 9.05
CA VAL A 18 0.78 -5.93 10.18
C VAL A 18 0.00 -5.95 11.48
N LYS A 19 -0.80 -4.92 11.77
CA LYS A 19 -1.66 -4.86 12.98
C LYS A 19 -2.67 -6.00 13.02
N ALA A 20 -3.25 -6.35 11.90
CA ALA A 20 -4.15 -7.49 11.77
C ALA A 20 -3.42 -8.85 11.75
N ARG A 21 -2.08 -8.88 11.76
CA ARG A 21 -1.24 -10.09 11.61
C ARG A 21 -1.50 -10.85 10.30
N GLN A 22 -1.85 -10.10 9.24
CA GLN A 22 -2.25 -10.63 7.94
C GLN A 22 -1.33 -10.15 6.80
N PHE A 23 -0.09 -9.71 7.12
CA PHE A 23 0.78 -9.08 6.11
C PHE A 23 1.14 -10.03 4.96
N SER A 24 1.35 -11.33 5.22
CA SER A 24 1.59 -12.31 4.17
C SER A 24 0.36 -12.56 3.27
N LEU A 25 -0.86 -12.46 3.82
CA LEU A 25 -2.10 -12.59 3.06
C LEU A 25 -2.23 -11.51 1.98
N LEU A 26 -1.70 -10.31 2.23
CA LEU A 26 -1.69 -9.22 1.26
C LEU A 26 -1.16 -9.67 -0.10
N LEU A 27 -0.12 -10.50 -0.11
CA LEU A 27 0.49 -11.02 -1.33
C LEU A 27 -0.40 -12.02 -2.08
N ASP A 28 -1.32 -12.69 -1.39
CA ASP A 28 -2.23 -13.67 -1.98
C ASP A 28 -3.48 -13.05 -2.59
N ILE A 29 -3.71 -11.75 -2.32
CA ILE A 29 -4.85 -11.02 -2.88
C ILE A 29 -4.67 -10.82 -4.38
N PHE A 30 -3.48 -10.40 -4.79
CA PHE A 30 -3.11 -10.19 -6.20
C PHE A 30 -1.82 -10.95 -6.53
N PRO A 31 -1.87 -12.28 -6.64
CA PRO A 31 -0.67 -13.10 -6.87
C PRO A 31 -0.02 -12.86 -8.23
N GLU A 32 -0.74 -12.25 -9.16
CA GLU A 32 -0.28 -11.86 -10.48
C GLU A 32 0.63 -10.62 -10.47
N TYR A 33 0.59 -9.82 -9.39
CA TYR A 33 1.43 -8.62 -9.23
C TYR A 33 2.66 -8.90 -8.36
N GLN A 34 3.74 -8.18 -8.61
CA GLN A 34 4.83 -8.04 -7.65
C GLN A 34 4.55 -6.84 -6.77
N TYR A 35 4.80 -6.99 -5.48
CA TYR A 35 4.66 -5.90 -4.50
C TYR A 35 6.02 -5.22 -4.26
N LEU A 36 5.99 -3.92 -4.08
CA LEU A 36 7.17 -3.12 -3.75
C LEU A 36 6.97 -2.39 -2.43
N ILE A 37 8.03 -2.35 -1.64
CA ILE A 37 8.20 -1.43 -0.52
C ILE A 37 9.39 -0.53 -0.88
N LEU A 38 9.21 0.78 -0.92
CA LEU A 38 10.34 1.69 -1.10
C LEU A 38 11.16 1.77 0.20
N ASP A 39 12.47 1.94 0.09
CA ASP A 39 13.37 2.02 1.26
C ASP A 39 12.93 3.08 2.27
N VAL A 40 12.47 4.24 1.79
CA VAL A 40 11.94 5.31 2.64
C VAL A 40 10.69 4.92 3.41
N VAL A 41 9.83 4.06 2.84
CA VAL A 41 8.65 3.49 3.53
C VAL A 41 9.09 2.40 4.49
N TYR A 42 10.01 1.54 4.07
CA TYR A 42 10.58 0.50 4.93
C TYR A 42 11.18 1.11 6.21
N ASP A 43 11.98 2.16 6.08
CA ASP A 43 12.59 2.84 7.23
C ASP A 43 11.53 3.42 8.18
N GLU A 44 10.44 3.98 7.64
CA GLU A 44 9.34 4.52 8.41
C GLU A 44 8.61 3.44 9.23
N VAL A 45 8.23 2.32 8.60
CA VAL A 45 7.42 1.27 9.24
C VAL A 45 8.24 0.35 10.14
N THR A 46 9.56 0.28 9.98
CA THR A 46 10.44 -0.61 10.74
C THR A 46 11.03 -0.01 12.02
N VAL A 47 10.63 1.20 12.37
CA VAL A 47 10.92 1.79 13.70
C VAL A 47 10.38 0.88 14.81
N ASN A 48 9.22 0.27 14.59
CA ASN A 48 8.68 -0.74 15.49
C ASN A 48 9.30 -2.11 15.22
N ARG A 49 9.93 -2.71 16.25
CA ARG A 49 10.64 -4.00 16.14
C ARG A 49 9.74 -5.16 15.69
N MET A 50 8.49 -5.22 16.16
CA MET A 50 7.55 -6.28 15.76
C MET A 50 7.17 -6.15 14.28
N THR A 51 6.89 -4.94 13.84
CA THR A 51 6.62 -4.62 12.43
C THR A 51 7.81 -5.01 11.56
N LYS A 52 9.03 -4.60 11.97
CA LYS A 52 10.27 -4.95 11.28
C LYS A 52 10.40 -6.46 11.09
N THR A 53 10.22 -7.23 12.16
CA THR A 53 10.35 -8.70 12.10
C THR A 53 9.35 -9.32 11.11
N GLN A 54 8.10 -8.87 11.07
CA GLN A 54 7.10 -9.37 10.14
C GLN A 54 7.46 -9.04 8.68
N ILE A 55 7.89 -7.79 8.42
CA ILE A 55 8.28 -7.36 7.08
C ILE A 55 9.52 -8.11 6.60
N ASP A 56 10.57 -8.20 7.43
CA ASP A 56 11.82 -8.88 7.08
C ASP A 56 11.58 -10.36 6.77
N ASN A 57 10.75 -11.04 7.57
CA ASN A 57 10.37 -12.42 7.32
C ASN A 57 9.63 -12.54 5.98
N THR A 58 8.68 -11.65 5.71
CA THR A 58 7.93 -11.67 4.45
C THR A 58 8.83 -11.41 3.25
N LEU A 59 9.72 -10.42 3.31
CA LEU A 59 10.71 -10.15 2.27
C LEU A 59 11.64 -11.33 2.02
N LYS A 60 12.04 -12.03 3.08
CA LYS A 60 12.91 -13.21 3.00
C LYS A 60 12.21 -14.42 2.38
N PHE A 61 11.00 -14.75 2.86
CA PHE A 61 10.28 -15.96 2.44
C PHE A 61 9.56 -15.80 1.10
N PHE A 62 9.20 -14.57 0.72
CA PHE A 62 8.44 -14.26 -0.50
C PHE A 62 9.19 -13.32 -1.44
N ALA A 63 10.53 -13.44 -1.52
CA ALA A 63 11.40 -12.54 -2.27
C ALA A 63 11.07 -12.40 -3.78
N SER A 64 10.39 -13.38 -4.37
CA SER A 64 9.88 -13.29 -5.76
C SER A 64 8.60 -12.47 -5.91
N ARG A 65 7.88 -12.25 -4.80
CA ARG A 65 6.55 -11.62 -4.80
C ARG A 65 6.56 -10.22 -4.19
N ILE A 66 7.49 -9.95 -3.28
CA ILE A 66 7.66 -8.64 -2.65
C ILE A 66 9.14 -8.32 -2.50
N VAL A 67 9.51 -7.09 -2.85
CA VAL A 67 10.90 -6.63 -2.77
C VAL A 67 10.98 -5.23 -2.16
N ASN A 68 12.09 -4.97 -1.46
CA ASN A 68 12.46 -3.62 -1.04
C ASN A 68 13.26 -2.97 -2.17
N VAL A 69 12.88 -1.75 -2.56
CA VAL A 69 13.47 -1.02 -3.68
C VAL A 69 13.95 0.35 -3.21
N LYS A 70 15.18 0.70 -3.59
CA LYS A 70 15.72 2.03 -3.32
C LYS A 70 14.98 3.08 -4.13
N PHE A 71 14.51 4.13 -3.48
CA PHE A 71 13.94 5.31 -4.10
C PHE A 71 15.06 6.35 -4.33
N ASP A 72 15.42 6.55 -5.60
CA ASP A 72 16.47 7.51 -6.03
C ASP A 72 15.92 8.40 -7.16
N PRO A 73 15.08 9.39 -6.83
CA PRO A 73 14.46 10.24 -7.84
C PRO A 73 15.50 11.16 -8.48
N ARG A 74 15.46 11.26 -9.82
CA ARG A 74 16.37 12.09 -10.63
C ARG A 74 15.59 13.01 -11.54
N GLY A 75 16.25 14.09 -11.98
CA GLY A 75 15.64 15.04 -12.90
C GLY A 75 14.31 15.57 -12.40
N GLU A 76 13.27 15.50 -13.22
CA GLU A 76 11.92 15.98 -12.92
C GLU A 76 11.32 15.29 -11.67
N SER A 77 11.54 14.00 -11.48
CA SER A 77 11.05 13.25 -10.33
C SER A 77 11.59 13.78 -9.01
N ARG A 78 12.83 14.25 -8.99
CA ARG A 78 13.44 14.90 -7.82
C ARG A 78 12.76 16.21 -7.47
N PHE A 79 12.44 17.03 -8.47
CA PHE A 79 11.73 18.29 -8.26
C PHE A 79 10.31 18.05 -7.78
N GLU A 80 9.63 17.08 -8.37
CA GLU A 80 8.27 16.72 -7.96
C GLU A 80 8.23 16.17 -6.53
N TYR A 81 9.15 15.28 -6.17
CA TYR A 81 9.29 14.82 -4.79
C TYR A 81 9.51 15.96 -3.81
N ALA A 82 10.42 16.89 -4.15
CA ALA A 82 10.67 18.07 -3.33
C ALA A 82 9.42 18.96 -3.21
N ARG A 83 8.62 19.12 -4.28
CA ARG A 83 7.36 19.87 -4.26
C ARG A 83 6.34 19.24 -3.31
N LEU A 84 6.14 17.93 -3.41
CA LEU A 84 5.22 17.19 -2.52
C LEU A 84 5.65 17.34 -1.05
N ARG A 85 6.95 17.25 -0.77
CA ARG A 85 7.52 17.34 0.57
C ARG A 85 7.48 18.76 1.17
N ASN A 86 7.87 19.75 0.39
CA ASN A 86 8.16 21.10 0.93
C ASN A 86 6.99 22.07 0.71
N THR A 87 6.18 21.86 -0.32
CA THR A 87 5.05 22.75 -0.64
C THR A 87 3.73 22.15 -0.11
N LEU A 88 3.48 20.87 -0.34
CA LEU A 88 2.27 20.19 0.12
C LEU A 88 2.43 19.55 1.50
N LEU A 89 3.64 19.53 2.05
CA LEU A 89 3.98 19.04 3.40
C LEU A 89 3.60 17.56 3.63
N LEU A 90 3.57 16.75 2.56
CA LEU A 90 3.25 15.33 2.65
C LEU A 90 4.35 14.50 3.32
N GLY A 91 4.02 13.29 3.77
CA GLY A 91 4.98 12.35 4.34
C GLY A 91 6.09 11.92 3.37
N LYS A 92 7.26 11.49 3.88
CA LYS A 92 8.39 11.04 3.04
C LYS A 92 8.00 9.82 2.22
N GLY A 93 7.47 8.79 2.87
CA GLY A 93 7.05 7.54 2.24
C GLY A 93 5.97 7.77 1.21
N GLU A 94 4.90 8.48 1.60
CA GLU A 94 3.78 8.82 0.72
C GLU A 94 4.22 9.57 -0.54
N SER A 95 5.02 10.64 -0.38
CA SER A 95 5.55 11.40 -1.53
C SER A 95 6.40 10.54 -2.45
N ALA A 96 7.22 9.64 -1.89
CA ALA A 96 8.05 8.73 -2.66
C ALA A 96 7.19 7.72 -3.45
N CYS A 97 6.17 7.12 -2.82
CA CYS A 97 5.25 6.20 -3.48
C CYS A 97 4.49 6.87 -4.64
N MET A 98 3.98 8.10 -4.42
CA MET A 98 3.27 8.86 -5.44
C MET A 98 4.16 9.13 -6.67
N VAL A 99 5.37 9.63 -6.47
CA VAL A 99 6.32 9.92 -7.57
C VAL A 99 6.74 8.62 -8.26
N TYR A 100 7.05 7.57 -7.50
CA TYR A 100 7.46 6.29 -8.07
C TYR A 100 6.34 5.68 -8.94
N CYS A 101 5.09 5.66 -8.46
CA CYS A 101 3.95 5.14 -9.23
C CYS A 101 3.68 5.95 -10.50
N ARG A 102 3.79 7.28 -10.44
CA ARG A 102 3.68 8.17 -11.61
C ARG A 102 4.70 7.78 -12.69
N ASP A 103 5.96 7.64 -12.30
CA ASP A 103 7.07 7.44 -13.24
C ASP A 103 7.07 6.02 -13.85
N ASN A 104 6.60 5.02 -13.10
CA ASN A 104 6.62 3.62 -13.52
C ASN A 104 5.27 3.09 -13.99
N LYS A 105 4.20 3.89 -13.88
CA LYS A 105 2.80 3.48 -14.14
C LYS A 105 2.38 2.27 -13.31
N ASP A 106 2.83 2.26 -12.06
CA ASP A 106 2.52 1.22 -11.08
C ASP A 106 1.29 1.61 -10.26
N VAL A 107 0.68 0.63 -9.60
CA VAL A 107 -0.47 0.81 -8.71
C VAL A 107 0.01 1.28 -7.34
N LEU A 108 -0.64 2.29 -6.79
CA LEU A 108 -0.38 2.78 -5.44
C LEU A 108 -1.29 2.10 -4.42
N GLY A 109 -0.73 1.44 -3.41
CA GLY A 109 -1.45 0.94 -2.24
C GLY A 109 -1.36 1.95 -1.10
N SER A 110 -2.37 2.82 -0.94
CA SER A 110 -2.44 3.80 0.15
C SER A 110 -3.88 4.14 0.50
N SER A 111 -4.16 4.33 1.79
CA SER A 111 -5.48 4.68 2.33
C SER A 111 -5.62 6.17 2.69
N ASN A 112 -4.59 6.97 2.50
CA ASN A 112 -4.62 8.41 2.78
C ASN A 112 -5.26 9.21 1.64
N LEU A 113 -6.56 8.98 1.42
CA LEU A 113 -7.31 9.56 0.30
C LEU A 113 -7.25 11.09 0.22
N LYS A 114 -7.07 11.76 1.36
CA LYS A 114 -6.98 13.21 1.42
C LYS A 114 -5.80 13.73 0.59
N ASP A 115 -4.68 13.04 0.65
CA ASP A 115 -3.43 13.50 0.07
C ASP A 115 -3.19 12.90 -1.32
N ILE A 116 -3.65 11.67 -1.60
CA ILE A 116 -3.34 10.95 -2.85
C ILE A 116 -4.38 11.15 -3.95
N LYS A 117 -5.67 11.39 -3.62
CA LYS A 117 -6.79 11.29 -4.59
C LYS A 117 -6.62 12.24 -5.78
N GLU A 118 -6.35 13.50 -5.52
CA GLU A 118 -6.18 14.51 -6.56
C GLU A 118 -4.93 14.23 -7.40
N TYR A 119 -3.83 13.90 -6.75
CA TYR A 119 -2.58 13.57 -7.42
C TYR A 119 -2.72 12.35 -8.35
N CYS A 120 -3.34 11.28 -7.85
CA CYS A 120 -3.59 10.09 -8.64
C CYS A 120 -4.49 10.36 -9.84
N ALA A 121 -5.55 11.17 -9.68
CA ALA A 121 -6.41 11.58 -10.78
C ALA A 121 -5.64 12.37 -11.85
N ASN A 122 -4.84 13.36 -11.44
CA ASN A 122 -4.07 14.21 -12.35
C ASN A 122 -2.98 13.44 -13.12
N HIS A 123 -2.43 12.40 -12.53
CA HIS A 123 -1.35 11.59 -13.12
C HIS A 123 -1.80 10.21 -13.61
N GLN A 124 -3.12 9.92 -13.60
CA GLN A 124 -3.70 8.65 -14.05
C GLN A 124 -3.08 7.43 -13.30
N ILE A 125 -2.83 7.59 -12.01
CA ILE A 125 -2.33 6.52 -11.15
C ILE A 125 -3.52 5.74 -10.60
N THR A 126 -3.55 4.43 -10.85
CA THR A 126 -4.48 3.52 -10.17
C THR A 126 -4.05 3.37 -8.73
N TYR A 127 -4.98 3.46 -7.78
CA TYR A 127 -4.67 3.24 -6.37
C TYR A 127 -5.70 2.32 -5.69
N LEU A 128 -5.25 1.63 -4.65
CA LEU A 128 -6.02 0.73 -3.81
C LEU A 128 -5.88 1.14 -2.35
N THR A 129 -7.01 1.30 -1.67
CA THR A 129 -7.05 1.49 -0.22
C THR A 129 -6.98 0.16 0.51
N THR A 130 -6.78 0.18 1.84
CA THR A 130 -6.89 -1.03 2.66
C THR A 130 -8.25 -1.72 2.47
N ILE A 131 -9.34 -0.96 2.36
CA ILE A 131 -10.66 -1.54 2.15
C ILE A 131 -10.79 -2.16 0.75
N ASP A 132 -10.17 -1.58 -0.28
CA ASP A 132 -10.12 -2.20 -1.60
C ASP A 132 -9.40 -3.56 -1.55
N PHE A 133 -8.25 -3.63 -0.86
CA PHE A 133 -7.56 -4.92 -0.66
C PHE A 133 -8.45 -5.95 0.05
N LEU A 134 -9.18 -5.55 1.10
CA LEU A 134 -10.10 -6.43 1.80
C LEU A 134 -11.27 -6.87 0.92
N TYR A 135 -11.81 -5.97 0.11
CA TYR A 135 -12.85 -6.30 -0.86
C TYR A 135 -12.36 -7.34 -1.88
N TYR A 136 -11.18 -7.15 -2.45
CA TYR A 136 -10.60 -8.11 -3.37
C TYR A 136 -10.24 -9.44 -2.69
N ALA A 137 -9.81 -9.42 -1.43
CA ALA A 137 -9.63 -10.63 -0.64
C ALA A 137 -10.96 -11.40 -0.46
N PHE A 138 -12.05 -10.69 -0.22
CA PHE A 138 -13.39 -11.26 -0.09
C PHE A 138 -13.88 -11.86 -1.40
N ILE A 139 -13.92 -11.11 -2.51
CA ILE A 139 -14.43 -11.63 -3.80
C ILE A 139 -13.55 -12.74 -4.38
N ARG A 140 -12.24 -12.75 -4.08
CA ARG A 140 -11.30 -13.81 -4.46
C ARG A 140 -11.30 -15.00 -3.47
N LYS A 141 -12.22 -15.02 -2.51
CA LYS A 141 -12.38 -16.09 -1.50
C LYS A 141 -11.13 -16.37 -0.66
N LYS A 142 -10.34 -15.33 -0.39
CA LYS A 142 -9.19 -15.37 0.53
C LYS A 142 -9.60 -15.02 1.96
N MET A 143 -10.71 -14.30 2.11
CA MET A 143 -11.33 -13.92 3.38
C MET A 143 -12.84 -14.10 3.29
N THR A 144 -13.46 -14.47 4.40
CA THR A 144 -14.92 -14.40 4.58
C THR A 144 -15.32 -12.97 4.98
N LYS A 145 -16.62 -12.70 5.02
CA LYS A 145 -17.15 -11.43 5.54
C LYS A 145 -16.76 -11.22 7.00
N GLU A 146 -16.80 -12.28 7.78
CA GLU A 146 -16.44 -12.31 9.20
C GLU A 146 -14.95 -12.01 9.38
N ASP A 147 -14.08 -12.57 8.53
CA ASP A 147 -12.64 -12.30 8.54
C ASP A 147 -12.35 -10.82 8.25
N VAL A 148 -13.05 -10.23 7.27
CA VAL A 148 -12.92 -8.79 6.97
C VAL A 148 -13.36 -7.93 8.15
N ALA A 149 -14.50 -8.25 8.78
CA ALA A 149 -14.97 -7.54 9.96
C ALA A 149 -13.98 -7.65 11.13
N ALA A 150 -13.43 -8.85 11.37
CA ALA A 150 -12.42 -9.08 12.39
C ALA A 150 -11.11 -8.31 12.11
N PHE A 151 -10.67 -8.28 10.85
CA PHE A 151 -9.51 -7.47 10.42
C PHE A 151 -9.70 -5.99 10.77
N ILE A 152 -10.83 -5.40 10.37
CA ILE A 152 -11.13 -3.98 10.62
C ILE A 152 -11.17 -3.71 12.13
N ALA A 153 -11.86 -4.55 12.90
CA ALA A 153 -11.94 -4.42 14.35
C ALA A 153 -10.56 -4.48 15.03
N GLU A 154 -9.70 -5.43 14.61
CA GLU A 154 -8.34 -5.57 15.15
C GLU A 154 -7.47 -4.35 14.85
N VAL A 155 -7.53 -3.82 13.63
CA VAL A 155 -6.79 -2.63 13.21
C VAL A 155 -7.23 -1.39 14.01
N ILE A 156 -8.54 -1.22 14.21
CA ILE A 156 -9.10 -0.12 14.99
C ILE A 156 -8.71 -0.25 16.47
N SER A 157 -8.80 -1.46 17.06
CA SER A 157 -8.42 -1.71 18.45
C SER A 157 -6.97 -1.35 18.74
N LYS A 158 -6.09 -1.41 17.72
CA LYS A 158 -4.68 -1.03 17.78
C LYS A 158 -4.41 0.41 17.39
N GLY A 159 -5.44 1.26 17.39
CA GLY A 159 -5.32 2.71 17.23
C GLY A 159 -5.19 3.23 15.81
N SER A 160 -5.41 2.41 14.77
CA SER A 160 -5.56 2.89 13.40
C SER A 160 -7.01 3.24 13.09
N LYS A 161 -7.21 4.09 12.09
CA LYS A 161 -8.54 4.48 11.62
C LYS A 161 -8.85 3.75 10.32
N LEU A 162 -9.90 2.95 10.33
CA LEU A 162 -10.50 2.39 9.13
C LEU A 162 -12.02 2.63 9.16
N PRO A 163 -12.66 2.84 8.01
CA PRO A 163 -14.11 2.94 7.96
C PRO A 163 -14.74 1.58 8.24
N SER A 164 -15.88 1.57 8.92
CA SER A 164 -16.74 0.40 8.98
C SER A 164 -17.50 0.28 7.67
N VAL A 165 -17.42 -0.87 7.02
CA VAL A 165 -18.03 -1.10 5.71
C VAL A 165 -18.78 -2.43 5.67
N ASP A 166 -19.88 -2.48 4.92
CA ASP A 166 -20.48 -3.73 4.49
C ASP A 166 -19.75 -4.19 3.23
N ILE A 167 -18.86 -5.16 3.37
CA ILE A 167 -17.98 -5.59 2.29
C ILE A 167 -18.74 -6.17 1.09
N GLU A 168 -19.93 -6.71 1.31
CA GLU A 168 -20.78 -7.28 0.23
C GLU A 168 -21.38 -6.17 -0.66
N LYS A 169 -21.51 -4.95 -0.13
CA LYS A 169 -22.04 -3.78 -0.85
C LYS A 169 -20.97 -2.77 -1.21
N TYR A 170 -19.74 -3.05 -0.85
CA TYR A 170 -18.64 -2.13 -1.11
C TYR A 170 -18.34 -2.01 -2.60
N ILE A 171 -18.14 -0.78 -3.05
CA ILE A 171 -17.71 -0.48 -4.42
C ILE A 171 -16.25 -0.09 -4.37
N PRO A 172 -15.34 -0.85 -4.99
CA PRO A 172 -13.92 -0.56 -4.93
C PRO A 172 -13.59 0.75 -5.65
N THR A 173 -12.56 1.42 -5.16
CA THR A 173 -12.10 2.71 -5.69
C THR A 173 -11.57 2.58 -7.11
N SER A 174 -10.91 1.47 -7.41
CA SER A 174 -10.34 1.15 -8.72
C SER A 174 -10.58 -0.30 -9.07
N SER A 175 -10.78 -0.55 -10.37
CA SER A 175 -10.73 -1.91 -10.93
C SER A 175 -9.29 -2.24 -11.32
N ILE A 176 -8.82 -3.45 -10.99
CA ILE A 176 -7.44 -3.91 -11.20
C ILE A 176 -7.43 -5.38 -11.64
#